data_c55f3e4e25b1a2468df70dd68c4b48ab
#
_entry.id   c55f3e4e25b1a2468df70dd68c4b48ab
#
_cell.length_a   1.000
_cell.length_b   1.000
_cell.length_c   1.000
_cell.angle_alpha   90.00
_cell.angle_beta   90.00
_cell.angle_gamma   90.00
#
_symmetry.space_group_name_H-M   'P 1'
#
loop_
_entity.id
_entity.type
_entity.pdbx_description
1 polymer ?
#
loop_
_entity_poly.entity_id
_entity_poly.type
_entity_poly.pdbx_seq_one_letter_code
_entity_poly.pdbx_strand_id
1 'polypeptide(L)'
;MSIKTSNTDFKTRIRQQIEDPIMRKAVANAQQRIGANRQKMVDELGHWEEWRDRAAQIRDHVLSNLDAYLYQLSEKVTQNGGHVYFARTKEDATRYILQVAQRKNARKVVKSKSMVTEEIGVNHVLQDAGIQVIETDLGEYILQLDQDPPSHVVVPAIHKDRHQNRRVLHERLGYEGPETPEAMTLFIRQKIREDFLSAEIGITGCNFAVAETGSVCLVTNEGNARMCTTLPKTHIAVMGMERIAPTFAEVDVLITMLARSAVGARLTGYNTWLTGPREAGHVDGPEEFHLVIVDNGRSEVLASEFRDVLRCIRCGACMNTCPAYRHIGGHGYGSIYPGPIGAVISPLLGGYKDFKDLPYACSLCTACDNVCPVRIPLSKLILRHRRVMAEKGITAKAEQRAIKMFAYANSHPGLWKVGMMAGAHAASWFINGGKTPLKFGAISDWMEARDLPEADGESFRSWFKKHQAQEKKNG
;
A
#
# COMPACT_ATOMS: atom_id res chain seq x y z
N MET A 1 11.44 -12.65 7.82
CA MET A 1 10.16 -12.75 7.11
C MET A 1 10.21 -11.84 5.88
N SER A 2 9.48 -12.16 4.82
CA SER A 2 9.32 -11.30 3.65
C SER A 2 8.16 -10.32 3.92
N ILE A 3 7.95 -9.36 3.01
CA ILE A 3 6.76 -8.50 3.01
C ILE A 3 5.42 -9.28 2.88
N LYS A 4 5.51 -10.60 2.81
CA LYS A 4 4.40 -11.54 2.72
C LYS A 4 3.76 -11.76 4.09
N THR A 5 2.44 -11.60 4.17
CA THR A 5 1.67 -11.72 5.41
C THR A 5 0.91 -13.05 5.54
N SER A 6 0.86 -13.86 4.48
CA SER A 6 0.16 -15.14 4.48
C SER A 6 0.81 -16.16 3.56
N ASN A 7 0.85 -17.42 3.97
CA ASN A 7 1.30 -18.55 3.15
C ASN A 7 0.14 -19.24 2.39
N THR A 8 -1.11 -18.88 2.68
CA THR A 8 -2.28 -19.36 1.96
C THR A 8 -2.23 -18.86 0.51
N ASP A 9 -2.68 -19.66 -0.44
CA ASP A 9 -2.73 -19.27 -1.85
C ASP A 9 -3.72 -18.12 -2.11
N PHE A 10 -3.49 -17.40 -3.20
CA PHE A 10 -4.21 -16.16 -3.51
C PHE A 10 -5.73 -16.38 -3.68
N LYS A 11 -6.17 -17.46 -4.35
CA LYS A 11 -7.59 -17.73 -4.58
C LYS A 11 -8.32 -18.05 -3.28
N THR A 12 -7.72 -18.84 -2.42
CA THR A 12 -8.26 -19.18 -1.10
C THR A 12 -8.39 -17.92 -0.22
N ARG A 13 -7.34 -17.06 -0.17
CA ARG A 13 -7.45 -15.78 0.55
C ARG A 13 -8.60 -14.92 0.04
N ILE A 14 -8.73 -14.78 -1.27
CA ILE A 14 -9.84 -14.00 -1.87
C ILE A 14 -11.20 -14.54 -1.46
N ARG A 15 -11.42 -15.85 -1.53
CA ARG A 15 -12.69 -16.47 -1.14
C ARG A 15 -13.02 -16.16 0.32
N GLN A 16 -12.08 -16.37 1.22
CA GLN A 16 -12.25 -16.05 2.65
C GLN A 16 -12.64 -14.58 2.87
N GLN A 17 -12.01 -13.65 2.15
CA GLN A 17 -12.32 -12.24 2.30
C GLN A 17 -13.67 -11.83 1.67
N ILE A 18 -14.06 -12.44 0.55
CA ILE A 18 -15.36 -12.18 -0.08
C ILE A 18 -16.50 -12.67 0.81
N GLU A 19 -16.28 -13.76 1.55
CA GLU A 19 -17.26 -14.35 2.46
C GLU A 19 -17.36 -13.60 3.81
N ASP A 20 -16.43 -12.70 4.13
CA ASP A 20 -16.45 -11.90 5.36
C ASP A 20 -17.33 -10.63 5.20
N PRO A 21 -18.58 -10.63 5.72
CA PRO A 21 -19.47 -9.50 5.59
C PRO A 21 -19.05 -8.29 6.42
N ILE A 22 -18.35 -8.50 7.55
CA ILE A 22 -17.90 -7.44 8.45
C ILE A 22 -16.79 -6.66 7.78
N MET A 23 -15.75 -7.33 7.32
CA MET A 23 -14.64 -6.72 6.58
C MET A 23 -15.16 -5.95 5.36
N ARG A 24 -16.00 -6.57 4.53
CA ARG A 24 -16.55 -5.94 3.32
C ARG A 24 -17.34 -4.67 3.62
N LYS A 25 -18.17 -4.68 4.66
CA LYS A 25 -18.94 -3.51 5.11
C LYS A 25 -18.03 -2.42 5.66
N ALA A 26 -17.05 -2.79 6.50
CA ALA A 26 -16.12 -1.86 7.11
C ALA A 26 -15.27 -1.13 6.05
N VAL A 27 -14.68 -1.87 5.12
CA VAL A 27 -13.88 -1.31 4.02
C VAL A 27 -14.75 -0.44 3.09
N ALA A 28 -15.95 -0.89 2.71
CA ALA A 28 -16.83 -0.12 1.85
C ALA A 28 -17.25 1.21 2.47
N ASN A 29 -17.63 1.22 3.75
CA ASN A 29 -18.00 2.42 4.49
C ASN A 29 -16.81 3.38 4.64
N ALA A 30 -15.63 2.86 4.94
CA ALA A 30 -14.41 3.66 5.05
C ALA A 30 -14.05 4.32 3.70
N GLN A 31 -14.07 3.56 2.60
CA GLN A 31 -13.83 4.11 1.26
C GLN A 31 -14.81 5.22 0.89
N GLN A 32 -16.09 5.02 1.16
CA GLN A 32 -17.11 6.02 0.86
C GLN A 32 -16.86 7.31 1.64
N ARG A 33 -16.64 7.21 2.97
CA ARG A 33 -16.39 8.36 3.84
C ARG A 33 -15.10 9.09 3.47
N ILE A 34 -13.99 8.35 3.30
CA ILE A 34 -12.69 8.94 2.96
C ILE A 34 -12.74 9.57 1.57
N GLY A 35 -13.37 8.90 0.60
CA GLY A 35 -13.55 9.42 -0.75
C GLY A 35 -14.34 10.74 -0.78
N ALA A 36 -15.44 10.82 -0.05
CA ALA A 36 -16.25 12.03 0.07
C ALA A 36 -15.47 13.17 0.75
N ASN A 37 -14.75 12.88 1.84
CA ASN A 37 -13.93 13.87 2.53
C ASN A 37 -12.78 14.36 1.63
N ARG A 38 -12.11 13.44 0.92
CA ARG A 38 -11.06 13.79 -0.04
C ARG A 38 -11.61 14.75 -1.10
N GLN A 39 -12.76 14.47 -1.69
CA GLN A 39 -13.33 15.34 -2.73
C GLN A 39 -13.56 16.76 -2.20
N LYS A 40 -14.11 16.92 -1.00
CA LYS A 40 -14.25 18.24 -0.35
C LYS A 40 -12.92 18.97 -0.23
N MET A 41 -11.84 18.27 0.14
CA MET A 41 -10.53 18.87 0.31
C MET A 41 -9.84 19.19 -1.03
N VAL A 42 -10.16 18.47 -2.08
CA VAL A 42 -9.74 18.75 -3.46
C VAL A 42 -10.43 20.03 -3.96
N ASP A 43 -11.74 20.11 -3.79
CA ASP A 43 -12.53 21.26 -4.22
C ASP A 43 -12.13 22.53 -3.47
N GLU A 44 -11.87 22.41 -2.16
CA GLU A 44 -11.42 23.52 -1.31
C GLU A 44 -10.03 24.05 -1.68
N LEU A 45 -9.08 23.14 -1.99
CA LEU A 45 -7.72 23.56 -2.35
C LEU A 45 -7.69 24.28 -3.69
N GLY A 46 -8.55 23.88 -4.63
CA GLY A 46 -8.53 24.35 -6.01
C GLY A 46 -7.28 23.91 -6.76
N HIS A 47 -7.26 24.11 -8.07
CA HIS A 47 -6.09 23.83 -8.92
C HIS A 47 -5.42 22.47 -8.66
N TRP A 48 -6.22 21.45 -8.30
CA TRP A 48 -5.76 20.14 -7.83
C TRP A 48 -4.77 19.46 -8.79
N GLU A 49 -4.98 19.60 -10.08
CA GLU A 49 -4.10 18.99 -11.08
C GLU A 49 -2.71 19.65 -11.11
N GLU A 50 -2.63 20.96 -10.92
CA GLU A 50 -1.35 21.67 -10.82
C GLU A 50 -0.56 21.24 -9.57
N TRP A 51 -1.26 21.08 -8.43
CA TRP A 51 -0.66 20.54 -7.20
C TRP A 51 -0.12 19.11 -7.40
N ARG A 52 -0.86 18.27 -8.11
CA ARG A 52 -0.41 16.91 -8.45
C ARG A 52 0.84 16.94 -9.33
N ASP A 53 0.87 17.83 -10.32
CA ASP A 53 2.01 18.00 -11.22
C ASP A 53 3.23 18.47 -10.43
N ARG A 54 3.07 19.46 -9.56
CA ARG A 54 4.15 19.94 -8.71
C ARG A 54 4.68 18.85 -7.78
N ALA A 55 3.81 18.13 -7.12
CA ALA A 55 4.20 17.03 -6.24
C ALA A 55 4.93 15.89 -7.00
N ALA A 56 4.48 15.58 -8.21
CA ALA A 56 5.16 14.60 -9.07
C ALA A 56 6.54 15.10 -9.51
N GLN A 57 6.67 16.37 -9.91
CA GLN A 57 7.95 16.98 -10.29
C GLN A 57 8.95 16.97 -9.14
N ILE A 58 8.53 17.30 -7.92
CA ILE A 58 9.38 17.23 -6.72
C ILE A 58 9.91 15.79 -6.55
N ARG A 59 9.02 14.81 -6.64
CA ARG A 59 9.41 13.40 -6.49
C ARG A 59 10.34 12.93 -7.60
N ASP A 60 10.09 13.30 -8.85
CA ASP A 60 10.95 12.97 -9.99
C ASP A 60 12.33 13.61 -9.89
N HIS A 61 12.36 14.86 -9.48
CA HIS A 61 13.61 15.58 -9.27
C HIS A 61 14.48 14.89 -8.21
N VAL A 62 13.89 14.53 -7.07
CA VAL A 62 14.59 13.77 -6.03
C VAL A 62 15.08 12.41 -6.53
N LEU A 63 14.23 11.64 -7.23
CA LEU A 63 14.60 10.32 -7.74
C LEU A 63 15.68 10.38 -8.83
N SER A 64 15.79 11.49 -9.53
CA SER A 64 16.82 11.71 -10.55
C SER A 64 18.17 12.18 -9.99
N ASN A 65 18.18 12.65 -8.73
CA ASN A 65 19.38 13.14 -8.04
C ASN A 65 19.49 12.51 -6.63
N LEU A 66 19.05 11.24 -6.52
CA LEU A 66 18.87 10.61 -5.21
C LEU A 66 20.17 10.44 -4.45
N ASP A 67 21.27 10.15 -5.13
CA ASP A 67 22.61 10.03 -4.60
C ASP A 67 23.09 11.34 -3.94
N ALA A 68 22.94 12.47 -4.64
CA ALA A 68 23.32 13.78 -4.12
C ALA A 68 22.50 14.14 -2.87
N TYR A 69 21.20 13.90 -2.89
CA TYR A 69 20.33 14.19 -1.74
C TYR A 69 20.56 13.24 -0.55
N LEU A 70 20.87 11.97 -0.80
CA LEU A 70 21.27 11.03 0.25
C LEU A 70 22.58 11.46 0.92
N TYR A 71 23.55 11.89 0.13
CA TYR A 71 24.81 12.43 0.63
C TYR A 71 24.59 13.67 1.50
N GLN A 72 23.88 14.67 0.96
CA GLN A 72 23.55 15.91 1.67
C GLN A 72 22.81 15.64 2.98
N LEU A 73 21.76 14.77 2.96
CA LEU A 73 21.03 14.38 4.15
C LEU A 73 21.94 13.76 5.20
N SER A 74 22.82 12.83 4.78
CA SER A 74 23.74 12.14 5.67
C SER A 74 24.71 13.10 6.36
N GLU A 75 25.29 14.03 5.60
CA GLU A 75 26.17 15.07 6.16
C GLU A 75 25.42 15.94 7.18
N LYS A 76 24.21 16.39 6.84
CA LYS A 76 23.42 17.25 7.71
C LYS A 76 23.00 16.57 9.01
N VAL A 77 22.52 15.32 8.92
CA VAL A 77 22.17 14.53 10.12
C VAL A 77 23.41 14.34 11.01
N THR A 78 24.57 14.05 10.42
CA THR A 78 25.83 13.87 11.17
C THR A 78 26.30 15.18 11.80
N GLN A 79 26.23 16.30 11.08
CA GLN A 79 26.55 17.64 11.60
C GLN A 79 25.65 18.02 12.79
N ASN A 80 24.39 17.59 12.78
CA ASN A 80 23.44 17.78 13.88
C ASN A 80 23.62 16.78 15.05
N GLY A 81 24.67 15.96 15.04
CA GLY A 81 24.97 14.99 16.12
C GLY A 81 24.22 13.65 15.99
N GLY A 82 23.52 13.40 14.90
CA GLY A 82 22.85 12.13 14.63
C GLY A 82 23.78 11.10 13.99
N HIS A 83 23.39 9.83 14.04
CA HIS A 83 24.06 8.71 13.39
C HIS A 83 23.28 8.29 12.15
N VAL A 84 23.95 8.12 11.01
CA VAL A 84 23.34 7.63 9.77
C VAL A 84 23.83 6.23 9.46
N TYR A 85 22.93 5.33 9.15
CA TYR A 85 23.25 3.99 8.71
C TYR A 85 22.52 3.65 7.39
N PHE A 86 23.30 3.31 6.36
CA PHE A 86 22.77 2.82 5.08
C PHE A 86 22.64 1.31 5.11
N ALA A 87 21.42 0.81 5.09
CA ALA A 87 21.10 -0.60 5.05
C ALA A 87 20.78 -1.05 3.62
N ARG A 88 21.62 -1.88 3.05
CA ARG A 88 21.42 -2.42 1.71
C ARG A 88 20.27 -3.43 1.67
N THR A 89 20.14 -4.22 2.73
CA THR A 89 19.11 -5.24 2.88
C THR A 89 18.31 -5.04 4.16
N LYS A 90 17.18 -5.74 4.28
CA LYS A 90 16.39 -5.76 5.52
C LYS A 90 17.19 -6.36 6.69
N GLU A 91 18.06 -7.36 6.41
CA GLU A 91 18.92 -7.99 7.40
C GLU A 91 19.96 -7.01 7.94
N ASP A 92 20.51 -6.13 7.09
CA ASP A 92 21.44 -5.08 7.52
C ASP A 92 20.72 -4.07 8.44
N ALA A 93 19.52 -3.63 8.06
CA ALA A 93 18.72 -2.70 8.83
C ALA A 93 18.38 -3.25 10.22
N THR A 94 17.85 -4.46 10.27
CA THR A 94 17.44 -5.09 11.54
C THR A 94 18.62 -5.43 12.42
N ARG A 95 19.75 -5.87 11.87
CA ARG A 95 21.00 -6.10 12.60
C ARG A 95 21.51 -4.81 13.26
N TYR A 96 21.53 -3.70 12.52
CA TYR A 96 21.95 -2.40 13.10
C TYR A 96 21.02 -1.95 14.22
N ILE A 97 19.71 -2.03 14.03
CA ILE A 97 18.72 -1.68 15.06
C ILE A 97 18.90 -2.56 16.30
N LEU A 98 19.08 -3.86 16.14
CA LEU A 98 19.32 -4.79 17.23
C LEU A 98 20.65 -4.48 17.97
N GLN A 99 21.72 -4.14 17.24
CA GLN A 99 22.99 -3.73 17.86
C GLN A 99 22.85 -2.47 18.70
N VAL A 100 22.07 -1.47 18.22
CA VAL A 100 21.75 -0.28 19.01
C VAL A 100 20.98 -0.66 20.27
N ALA A 101 19.96 -1.52 20.15
CA ALA A 101 19.17 -1.95 21.28
C ALA A 101 19.99 -2.72 22.33
N GLN A 102 20.87 -3.63 21.89
CA GLN A 102 21.79 -4.37 22.78
C GLN A 102 22.80 -3.45 23.47
N ARG A 103 23.39 -2.50 22.74
CA ARG A 103 24.32 -1.51 23.32
C ARG A 103 23.67 -0.64 24.40
N LYS A 104 22.37 -0.36 24.26
CA LYS A 104 21.57 0.37 25.25
C LYS A 104 20.98 -0.51 26.35
N ASN A 105 21.25 -1.81 26.34
CA ASN A 105 20.63 -2.80 27.25
C ASN A 105 19.09 -2.67 27.26
N ALA A 106 18.51 -2.37 26.09
CA ALA A 106 17.08 -2.14 25.97
C ALA A 106 16.28 -3.41 26.25
N ARG A 107 15.29 -3.30 27.13
CA ARG A 107 14.32 -4.36 27.43
C ARG A 107 12.98 -4.08 26.75
N LYS A 108 12.70 -2.82 26.50
CA LYS A 108 11.44 -2.36 25.92
C LYS A 108 11.67 -1.30 24.84
N VAL A 109 10.92 -1.42 23.76
CA VAL A 109 10.89 -0.48 22.65
C VAL A 109 9.45 -0.06 22.41
N VAL A 110 9.21 1.25 22.30
CA VAL A 110 7.93 1.80 21.79
C VAL A 110 8.09 2.16 20.33
N LYS A 111 7.14 1.75 19.52
CA LYS A 111 7.21 1.94 18.07
C LYS A 111 5.96 2.66 17.53
N SER A 112 6.16 3.73 16.80
CA SER A 112 5.07 4.31 16.01
C SER A 112 4.95 3.58 14.66
N LYS A 113 3.73 3.50 14.16
CA LYS A 113 3.42 2.88 12.88
C LYS A 113 4.39 3.28 11.76
N SER A 114 4.95 2.28 11.09
CA SER A 114 5.83 2.49 9.95
C SER A 114 5.79 1.30 8.98
N MET A 115 5.41 1.57 7.73
CA MET A 115 5.40 0.54 6.69
C MET A 115 6.80 -0.02 6.39
N VAL A 116 7.86 0.78 6.58
CA VAL A 116 9.24 0.31 6.34
C VAL A 116 9.69 -0.61 7.47
N THR A 117 9.32 -0.34 8.72
CA THR A 117 9.64 -1.23 9.84
C THR A 117 8.92 -2.57 9.72
N GLU A 118 7.67 -2.58 9.22
CA GLU A 118 6.96 -3.81 8.88
C GLU A 118 7.64 -4.56 7.71
N GLU A 119 8.07 -3.83 6.69
CA GLU A 119 8.77 -4.40 5.53
C GLU A 119 10.04 -5.17 5.93
N ILE A 120 10.83 -4.61 6.82
CA ILE A 120 12.07 -5.24 7.30
C ILE A 120 11.83 -6.24 8.43
N GLY A 121 10.63 -6.29 9.01
CA GLY A 121 10.28 -7.24 10.09
C GLY A 121 10.95 -6.94 11.42
N VAL A 122 11.14 -5.68 11.77
CA VAL A 122 11.90 -5.26 12.96
C VAL A 122 11.35 -5.81 14.26
N ASN A 123 10.00 -5.91 14.40
CA ASN A 123 9.35 -6.42 15.62
C ASN A 123 9.81 -7.85 15.93
N HIS A 124 9.82 -8.72 14.92
CA HIS A 124 10.22 -10.11 15.11
C HIS A 124 11.67 -10.24 15.57
N VAL A 125 12.59 -9.50 14.93
CA VAL A 125 14.01 -9.56 15.27
C VAL A 125 14.28 -9.09 16.71
N LEU A 126 13.59 -8.04 17.15
CA LEU A 126 13.72 -7.55 18.53
C LEU A 126 13.08 -8.51 19.55
N GLN A 127 11.90 -9.05 19.24
CA GLN A 127 11.20 -10.01 20.09
C GLN A 127 11.96 -11.34 20.22
N ASP A 128 12.54 -11.84 19.12
CA ASP A 128 13.40 -13.04 19.13
C ASP A 128 14.65 -12.84 20.00
N ALA A 129 15.10 -11.60 20.16
CA ALA A 129 16.20 -11.22 21.05
C ALA A 129 15.74 -10.94 22.50
N GLY A 130 14.47 -11.19 22.85
CA GLY A 130 13.92 -10.99 24.20
C GLY A 130 13.54 -9.54 24.52
N ILE A 131 13.49 -8.65 23.52
CA ILE A 131 13.12 -7.24 23.71
C ILE A 131 11.63 -7.08 23.47
N GLN A 132 10.90 -6.52 24.42
CA GLN A 132 9.48 -6.22 24.28
C GLN A 132 9.28 -5.06 23.30
N VAL A 133 8.45 -5.24 22.27
CA VAL A 133 8.08 -4.20 21.30
C VAL A 133 6.61 -3.87 21.47
N ILE A 134 6.31 -2.58 21.71
CA ILE A 134 4.96 -2.06 21.90
C ILE A 134 4.62 -1.16 20.71
N GLU A 135 3.61 -1.56 19.92
CA GLU A 135 2.99 -0.68 18.94
C GLU A 135 2.21 0.42 19.66
N THR A 136 2.32 1.65 19.16
CA THR A 136 1.71 2.80 19.84
C THR A 136 0.61 3.50 19.03
N ASP A 137 0.45 3.17 17.74
CA ASP A 137 -0.72 3.51 16.95
C ASP A 137 -1.89 2.64 17.43
N LEU A 138 -3.06 3.23 17.68
CA LEU A 138 -4.21 2.51 18.23
C LEU A 138 -4.61 1.29 17.39
N GLY A 139 -4.65 1.46 16.07
CA GLY A 139 -5.00 0.38 15.16
C GLY A 139 -3.94 -0.73 15.16
N GLU A 140 -2.67 -0.36 15.10
CA GLU A 140 -1.56 -1.33 15.13
C GLU A 140 -1.44 -2.04 16.49
N TYR A 141 -1.72 -1.34 17.59
CA TYR A 141 -1.74 -1.97 18.92
C TYR A 141 -2.84 -3.04 19.04
N ILE A 142 -4.05 -2.74 18.55
CA ILE A 142 -5.15 -3.72 18.50
C ILE A 142 -4.76 -4.92 17.63
N LEU A 143 -4.14 -4.69 16.48
CA LEU A 143 -3.66 -5.77 15.60
C LEU A 143 -2.56 -6.59 16.25
N GLN A 144 -1.63 -5.96 16.98
CA GLN A 144 -0.59 -6.64 17.73
C GLN A 144 -1.19 -7.57 18.80
N LEU A 145 -2.21 -7.11 19.54
CA LEU A 145 -2.92 -7.92 20.53
C LEU A 145 -3.64 -9.11 19.89
N ASP A 146 -4.23 -8.92 18.72
CA ASP A 146 -4.97 -9.96 17.99
C ASP A 146 -4.07 -10.83 17.09
N GLN A 147 -2.78 -10.54 17.00
CA GLN A 147 -1.82 -11.20 16.11
C GLN A 147 -2.22 -11.17 14.63
N ASP A 148 -2.84 -10.06 14.23
CA ASP A 148 -3.42 -9.86 12.91
C ASP A 148 -2.58 -8.85 12.10
N PRO A 149 -2.25 -9.11 10.83
CA PRO A 149 -1.46 -8.17 10.03
C PRO A 149 -2.27 -6.94 9.63
N PRO A 150 -1.61 -5.80 9.37
CA PRO A 150 -2.29 -4.60 8.88
C PRO A 150 -2.91 -4.83 7.50
N SER A 151 -4.12 -4.30 7.29
CA SER A 151 -4.83 -4.43 6.01
C SER A 151 -4.88 -3.15 5.18
N HIS A 152 -4.35 -2.02 5.70
CA HIS A 152 -4.29 -0.74 5.00
C HIS A 152 -3.07 0.08 5.44
N VAL A 153 -2.43 0.80 4.50
CA VAL A 153 -1.17 1.56 4.81
C VAL A 153 -1.38 2.78 5.72
N VAL A 154 -2.61 3.31 5.84
CA VAL A 154 -2.94 4.47 6.68
C VAL A 154 -3.82 4.09 7.86
N VAL A 155 -4.82 3.24 7.65
CA VAL A 155 -5.79 2.80 8.65
C VAL A 155 -5.64 1.29 8.84
N PRO A 156 -4.68 0.81 9.63
CA PRO A 156 -4.26 -0.60 9.64
C PRO A 156 -5.41 -1.57 9.97
N ALA A 157 -6.27 -1.23 10.91
CA ALA A 157 -7.41 -2.04 11.36
C ALA A 157 -8.73 -1.74 10.61
N ILE A 158 -8.68 -1.23 9.38
CA ILE A 158 -9.87 -0.85 8.57
C ILE A 158 -10.88 -2.00 8.35
N HIS A 159 -10.43 -3.23 8.48
CA HIS A 159 -11.22 -4.46 8.30
C HIS A 159 -12.01 -4.87 9.55
N LYS A 160 -11.73 -4.25 10.70
CA LYS A 160 -12.40 -4.56 11.98
C LYS A 160 -13.49 -3.53 12.29
N ASP A 161 -14.55 -4.01 12.94
CA ASP A 161 -15.57 -3.13 13.52
C ASP A 161 -15.33 -2.88 15.03
N ARG A 162 -16.19 -2.08 15.64
CA ARG A 162 -16.09 -1.74 17.06
C ARG A 162 -16.27 -2.95 17.99
N HIS A 163 -17.16 -3.88 17.62
CA HIS A 163 -17.41 -5.09 18.40
C HIS A 163 -16.18 -5.98 18.43
N GLN A 164 -15.55 -6.17 17.28
CA GLN A 164 -14.31 -6.95 17.18
C GLN A 164 -13.18 -6.28 17.98
N ASN A 165 -13.04 -4.96 17.89
CA ASN A 165 -12.03 -4.23 18.68
C ASN A 165 -12.29 -4.36 20.19
N ARG A 166 -13.54 -4.18 20.66
CA ARG A 166 -13.89 -4.36 22.06
C ARG A 166 -13.61 -5.80 22.54
N ARG A 167 -13.95 -6.81 21.72
CA ARG A 167 -13.67 -8.21 22.03
C ARG A 167 -12.17 -8.45 22.24
N VAL A 168 -11.32 -7.97 21.33
CA VAL A 168 -9.86 -8.08 21.46
C VAL A 168 -9.37 -7.44 22.77
N LEU A 169 -9.84 -6.23 23.10
CA LEU A 169 -9.47 -5.55 24.34
C LEU A 169 -9.95 -6.29 25.59
N HIS A 170 -11.14 -6.88 25.55
CA HIS A 170 -11.66 -7.70 26.64
C HIS A 170 -10.80 -8.96 26.84
N GLU A 171 -10.61 -9.74 25.79
CA GLU A 171 -9.90 -11.03 25.83
C GLU A 171 -8.41 -10.89 26.20
N ARG A 172 -7.75 -9.83 25.71
CA ARG A 172 -6.31 -9.64 25.87
C ARG A 172 -5.91 -8.76 27.04
N LEU A 173 -6.75 -7.80 27.42
CA LEU A 173 -6.42 -6.78 28.43
C LEU A 173 -7.45 -6.68 29.59
N GLY A 174 -8.53 -7.47 29.56
CA GLY A 174 -9.58 -7.44 30.57
C GLY A 174 -10.43 -6.17 30.56
N TYR A 175 -10.72 -5.62 29.37
CA TYR A 175 -11.55 -4.43 29.22
C TYR A 175 -13.02 -4.74 29.42
N GLU A 176 -13.65 -4.15 30.44
CA GLU A 176 -15.09 -4.31 30.78
C GLU A 176 -15.93 -3.06 30.45
N GLY A 177 -15.32 -2.02 29.90
CA GLY A 177 -15.97 -0.76 29.61
C GLY A 177 -16.95 -0.80 28.43
N PRO A 178 -17.63 0.34 28.14
CA PRO A 178 -18.56 0.44 27.04
C PRO A 178 -17.86 0.40 25.69
N GLU A 179 -18.61 0.00 24.66
CA GLU A 179 -18.13 -0.12 23.27
C GLU A 179 -18.08 1.23 22.52
N THR A 180 -17.68 2.28 23.20
CA THR A 180 -17.50 3.59 22.55
C THR A 180 -16.02 3.81 22.21
N PRO A 181 -15.70 4.44 21.07
CA PRO A 181 -14.32 4.72 20.68
C PRO A 181 -13.57 5.49 21.77
N GLU A 182 -14.21 6.45 22.42
CA GLU A 182 -13.64 7.30 23.45
C GLU A 182 -13.21 6.47 24.69
N ALA A 183 -14.09 5.58 25.16
CA ALA A 183 -13.80 4.75 26.35
C ALA A 183 -12.69 3.72 26.06
N MET A 184 -12.74 3.06 24.90
CA MET A 184 -11.70 2.13 24.48
C MET A 184 -10.35 2.83 24.30
N THR A 185 -10.33 4.01 23.69
CA THR A 185 -9.10 4.80 23.50
C THR A 185 -8.52 5.27 24.82
N LEU A 186 -9.37 5.73 25.76
CA LEU A 186 -8.93 6.13 27.11
C LEU A 186 -8.30 4.96 27.87
N PHE A 187 -8.91 3.78 27.79
CA PHE A 187 -8.36 2.57 28.41
C PHE A 187 -6.98 2.21 27.84
N ILE A 188 -6.83 2.19 26.52
CA ILE A 188 -5.54 1.90 25.89
C ILE A 188 -4.50 2.96 26.25
N ARG A 189 -4.87 4.25 26.24
CA ARG A 189 -4.00 5.34 26.68
C ARG A 189 -3.43 5.10 28.09
N GLN A 190 -4.26 4.64 28.99
CA GLN A 190 -3.83 4.32 30.38
C GLN A 190 -2.88 3.11 30.38
N LYS A 191 -3.16 2.08 29.58
CA LYS A 191 -2.35 0.85 29.52
C LYS A 191 -0.95 1.10 28.94
N ILE A 192 -0.83 1.82 27.83
CA ILE A 192 0.47 2.03 27.19
C ILE A 192 1.28 3.19 27.80
N ARG A 193 0.71 3.94 28.76
CA ARG A 193 1.40 5.06 29.39
C ARG A 193 2.72 4.65 30.03
N GLU A 194 2.72 3.59 30.84
CA GLU A 194 3.92 3.07 31.48
C GLU A 194 4.95 2.53 30.48
N ASP A 195 4.48 2.01 29.35
CA ASP A 195 5.36 1.56 28.28
C ASP A 195 6.11 2.72 27.67
N PHE A 196 5.45 3.86 27.43
CA PHE A 196 6.11 5.08 26.98
C PHE A 196 7.15 5.61 27.97
N LEU A 197 6.82 5.58 29.25
CA LEU A 197 7.68 6.12 30.31
C LEU A 197 8.89 5.22 30.61
N SER A 198 8.76 3.91 30.37
CA SER A 198 9.79 2.91 30.71
C SER A 198 10.61 2.42 29.52
N ALA A 199 10.24 2.80 28.30
CA ALA A 199 10.97 2.36 27.12
C ALA A 199 12.33 3.06 26.98
N GLU A 200 13.36 2.29 26.71
CA GLU A 200 14.71 2.80 26.47
C GLU A 200 14.86 3.37 25.05
N ILE A 201 14.11 2.80 24.08
CA ILE A 201 14.21 3.18 22.67
C ILE A 201 12.84 3.48 22.09
N GLY A 202 12.77 4.57 21.34
CA GLY A 202 11.66 4.86 20.46
C GLY A 202 12.03 4.59 18.99
N ILE A 203 11.19 3.84 18.29
CA ILE A 203 11.37 3.59 16.85
C ILE A 203 10.23 4.27 16.08
N THR A 204 10.59 5.01 15.04
CA THR A 204 9.59 5.63 14.14
C THR A 204 9.91 5.33 12.68
N GLY A 205 8.91 5.54 11.83
CA GLY A 205 9.16 5.74 10.41
C GLY A 205 9.68 7.14 10.13
N CYS A 206 9.69 7.49 8.85
CA CYS A 206 9.93 8.83 8.36
C CYS A 206 9.00 9.07 7.16
N ASN A 207 8.15 10.08 7.26
CA ASN A 207 7.31 10.45 6.13
C ASN A 207 8.13 11.15 5.05
N PHE A 208 8.97 12.10 5.45
CA PHE A 208 9.93 12.78 4.58
C PHE A 208 11.17 13.17 5.40
N ALA A 209 12.35 13.06 4.79
CA ALA A 209 13.58 13.63 5.31
C ALA A 209 13.95 14.86 4.46
N VAL A 210 14.37 15.96 5.10
CA VAL A 210 14.75 17.21 4.44
C VAL A 210 16.26 17.22 4.26
N ALA A 211 16.73 17.16 3.01
CA ALA A 211 18.15 17.09 2.71
C ALA A 211 18.91 18.34 3.16
N GLU A 212 18.31 19.52 3.00
CA GLU A 212 18.89 20.82 3.36
C GLU A 212 19.26 20.93 4.84
N THR A 213 18.43 20.36 5.73
CA THR A 213 18.57 20.53 7.19
C THR A 213 18.94 19.27 7.95
N GLY A 214 18.82 18.10 7.34
CA GLY A 214 18.93 16.82 8.05
C GLY A 214 17.73 16.47 8.92
N SER A 215 16.61 17.19 8.76
CA SER A 215 15.41 16.98 9.57
C SER A 215 14.56 15.82 9.08
N VAL A 216 13.97 15.09 10.02
CA VAL A 216 13.01 14.00 9.77
C VAL A 216 11.61 14.50 10.11
N CYS A 217 10.68 14.33 9.18
CA CYS A 217 9.27 14.66 9.34
C CYS A 217 8.43 13.44 9.68
N LEU A 218 7.63 13.55 10.74
CA LEU A 218 6.62 12.57 11.15
C LEU A 218 5.23 13.19 11.07
N VAL A 219 4.34 12.51 10.35
CA VAL A 219 2.96 12.92 10.14
C VAL A 219 2.03 11.94 10.85
N THR A 220 1.31 12.40 11.87
CA THR A 220 0.41 11.55 12.67
C THR A 220 -0.80 12.33 13.19
N ASN A 221 -1.89 11.63 13.54
CA ASN A 221 -3.09 12.20 14.14
C ASN A 221 -3.21 11.90 15.63
N GLU A 222 -2.43 10.95 16.16
CA GLU A 222 -2.61 10.44 17.52
C GLU A 222 -1.60 11.01 18.54
N GLY A 223 -0.56 11.65 18.10
CA GLY A 223 0.53 12.12 18.97
C GLY A 223 1.48 11.02 19.47
N ASN A 224 1.20 9.75 19.17
CA ASN A 224 2.01 8.60 19.56
C ASN A 224 3.45 8.66 19.04
N ALA A 225 3.65 9.06 17.80
CA ALA A 225 4.99 9.22 17.24
C ALA A 225 5.77 10.30 17.98
N ARG A 226 5.12 11.40 18.41
CA ARG A 226 5.75 12.43 19.22
C ARG A 226 6.23 11.88 20.57
N MET A 227 5.42 11.02 21.21
CA MET A 227 5.82 10.36 22.46
C MET A 227 7.00 9.41 22.25
N CYS A 228 7.03 8.65 21.14
CA CYS A 228 8.15 7.78 20.78
C CYS A 228 9.46 8.55 20.57
N THR A 229 9.40 9.81 20.14
CA THR A 229 10.58 10.64 19.86
C THR A 229 11.02 11.50 21.04
N THR A 230 10.16 11.71 22.04
CA THR A 230 10.44 12.66 23.14
C THR A 230 10.82 11.98 24.45
N LEU A 231 10.19 10.85 24.78
CA LEU A 231 10.36 10.20 26.07
C LEU A 231 11.56 9.24 26.13
N PRO A 232 11.75 8.32 25.15
CA PRO A 232 12.92 7.44 25.16
C PRO A 232 14.23 8.20 24.96
N LYS A 233 15.30 7.74 25.62
CA LYS A 233 16.62 8.35 25.49
C LYS A 233 17.29 8.12 24.15
N THR A 234 16.91 7.09 23.44
CA THR A 234 17.40 6.77 22.09
C THR A 234 16.25 6.74 21.10
N HIS A 235 16.38 7.47 20.00
CA HIS A 235 15.41 7.46 18.91
C HIS A 235 16.04 6.88 17.65
N ILE A 236 15.34 5.93 17.01
CA ILE A 236 15.73 5.33 15.73
C ILE A 236 14.62 5.64 14.71
N ALA A 237 14.92 6.49 13.72
CA ALA A 237 14.05 6.73 12.57
C ALA A 237 14.44 5.79 11.43
N VAL A 238 13.46 5.09 10.83
CA VAL A 238 13.68 4.15 9.72
C VAL A 238 12.96 4.66 8.47
N MET A 239 13.69 4.81 7.38
CA MET A 239 13.13 5.33 6.13
C MET A 239 13.58 4.52 4.91
N GLY A 240 12.74 4.44 3.89
CA GLY A 240 13.19 4.06 2.56
C GLY A 240 14.02 5.19 1.95
N MET A 241 15.06 4.85 1.19
CA MET A 241 15.98 5.84 0.62
C MET A 241 15.29 6.87 -0.28
N GLU A 242 14.12 6.55 -0.82
CA GLU A 242 13.32 7.41 -1.66
C GLU A 242 12.56 8.52 -0.91
N ARG A 243 12.56 8.51 0.45
CA ARG A 243 11.71 9.39 1.28
C ARG A 243 12.33 10.74 1.57
N ILE A 244 13.07 11.30 0.63
CA ILE A 244 13.75 12.59 0.75
C ILE A 244 12.95 13.67 0.02
N ALA A 245 13.02 14.90 0.55
CA ALA A 245 12.68 16.13 -0.14
C ALA A 245 13.86 17.10 -0.02
N PRO A 246 14.10 17.98 -1.02
CA PRO A 246 15.21 18.90 -1.01
C PRO A 246 15.17 19.89 0.16
N THR A 247 14.04 20.59 0.32
CA THR A 247 13.84 21.65 1.30
C THR A 247 12.51 21.53 2.02
N PHE A 248 12.27 22.36 3.03
CA PHE A 248 10.97 22.44 3.71
C PHE A 248 9.84 22.87 2.77
N ALA A 249 10.10 23.72 1.77
CA ALA A 249 9.09 24.18 0.82
C ALA A 249 8.51 23.01 -0.02
N GLU A 250 9.37 22.10 -0.47
CA GLU A 250 8.91 20.89 -1.17
C GLU A 250 8.17 19.92 -0.25
N VAL A 251 8.61 19.80 1.02
CA VAL A 251 7.88 18.96 1.98
C VAL A 251 6.51 19.52 2.28
N ASP A 252 6.33 20.83 2.36
CA ASP A 252 5.01 21.46 2.58
C ASP A 252 4.02 21.09 1.47
N VAL A 253 4.45 21.13 0.21
CA VAL A 253 3.66 20.60 -0.92
C VAL A 253 3.29 19.15 -0.71
N LEU A 254 4.26 18.30 -0.35
CA LEU A 254 4.03 16.85 -0.20
C LEU A 254 3.12 16.52 0.99
N ILE A 255 3.22 17.24 2.12
CA ILE A 255 2.34 17.07 3.29
C ILE A 255 0.91 17.54 2.96
N THR A 256 0.78 18.67 2.27
CA THR A 256 -0.50 19.18 1.79
C THR A 256 -1.22 18.15 0.93
N MET A 257 -0.50 17.50 0.02
CA MET A 257 -1.04 16.44 -0.83
C MET A 257 -1.30 15.14 -0.05
N LEU A 258 -0.46 14.82 0.93
CA LEU A 258 -0.58 13.60 1.74
C LEU A 258 -1.86 13.62 2.58
N ALA A 259 -2.09 14.66 3.40
CA ALA A 259 -3.23 14.73 4.33
C ALA A 259 -4.56 14.72 3.59
N ARG A 260 -4.69 15.52 2.52
CA ARG A 260 -5.89 15.58 1.68
C ARG A 260 -6.20 14.26 0.99
N SER A 261 -5.17 13.57 0.52
CA SER A 261 -5.32 12.29 -0.21
C SER A 261 -5.57 11.10 0.71
N ALA A 262 -5.03 11.11 1.94
CA ALA A 262 -5.05 9.97 2.84
C ALA A 262 -6.43 9.78 3.52
N VAL A 263 -6.94 10.83 4.15
CA VAL A 263 -8.16 10.80 4.97
C VAL A 263 -9.12 11.95 4.68
N GLY A 264 -8.77 12.84 3.75
CA GLY A 264 -9.55 14.03 3.43
C GLY A 264 -9.51 15.06 4.55
N ALA A 265 -8.30 15.40 5.00
CA ALA A 265 -8.05 16.46 5.98
C ALA A 265 -7.13 17.54 5.40
N ARG A 266 -7.27 18.79 5.81
CA ARG A 266 -6.36 19.88 5.41
C ARG A 266 -4.93 19.60 5.84
N LEU A 267 -4.76 19.23 7.09
CA LEU A 267 -3.51 18.84 7.75
C LEU A 267 -3.79 17.68 8.71
N THR A 268 -2.76 17.01 9.15
CA THR A 268 -2.83 16.05 10.25
C THR A 268 -2.76 16.74 11.60
N GLY A 269 -3.15 16.05 12.67
CA GLY A 269 -3.11 16.58 14.04
C GLY A 269 -1.72 17.02 14.48
N TYR A 270 -0.69 16.29 14.02
CA TYR A 270 0.72 16.56 14.35
C TYR A 270 1.60 16.40 13.12
N ASN A 271 2.43 17.42 12.89
CA ASN A 271 3.58 17.36 12.00
C ASN A 271 4.81 17.62 12.87
N THR A 272 5.55 16.57 13.21
CA THR A 272 6.70 16.64 14.11
C THR A 272 7.98 16.63 13.30
N TRP A 273 8.88 17.55 13.62
CA TRP A 273 10.17 17.69 12.99
C TRP A 273 11.28 17.39 14.01
N LEU A 274 12.24 16.58 13.60
CA LEU A 274 13.36 16.13 14.43
C LEU A 274 14.64 16.37 13.64
N THR A 275 15.54 17.16 14.20
CA THR A 275 16.76 17.57 13.49
C THR A 275 18.02 16.90 14.05
N GLY A 276 17.91 16.24 15.20
CA GLY A 276 19.04 15.55 15.85
C GLY A 276 18.70 15.14 17.28
N PRO A 277 19.69 14.72 18.07
CA PRO A 277 19.54 14.52 19.50
C PRO A 277 19.29 15.86 20.21
N ARG A 278 18.81 15.82 21.46
CA ARG A 278 18.61 17.02 22.28
C ARG A 278 19.93 17.72 22.56
N GLU A 279 19.89 19.03 22.61
CA GLU A 279 21.03 19.84 23.03
C GLU A 279 21.26 19.73 24.55
N ALA A 280 22.50 20.01 24.98
CA ALA A 280 22.84 20.02 26.41
C ALA A 280 21.99 21.04 27.18
N GLY A 281 21.38 20.59 28.27
CA GLY A 281 20.51 21.42 29.12
C GLY A 281 19.01 21.32 28.77
N HIS A 282 18.62 20.73 27.64
CA HIS A 282 17.23 20.45 27.33
C HIS A 282 16.73 19.18 28.06
N VAL A 283 15.51 19.23 28.58
CA VAL A 283 14.92 18.11 29.32
C VAL A 283 14.31 17.07 28.38
N ASP A 284 13.63 17.51 27.32
CA ASP A 284 12.89 16.68 26.39
C ASP A 284 13.71 16.33 25.16
N GLY A 285 13.45 15.15 24.59
CA GLY A 285 14.07 14.65 23.38
C GLY A 285 15.13 13.57 23.64
N PRO A 286 15.52 12.84 22.61
CA PRO A 286 16.47 11.75 22.71
C PRO A 286 17.91 12.27 22.95
N GLU A 287 18.68 11.54 23.74
CA GLU A 287 20.12 11.78 23.91
C GLU A 287 20.91 11.30 22.69
N GLU A 288 20.36 10.34 21.94
CA GLU A 288 20.98 9.73 20.78
C GLU A 288 19.95 9.52 19.67
N PHE A 289 20.28 9.96 18.47
CA PHE A 289 19.42 9.86 17.30
C PHE A 289 20.09 9.04 16.19
N HIS A 290 19.36 8.07 15.63
CA HIS A 290 19.80 7.24 14.53
C HIS A 290 18.83 7.35 13.36
N LEU A 291 19.37 7.60 12.15
CA LEU A 291 18.63 7.51 10.90
C LEU A 291 19.08 6.27 10.11
N VAL A 292 18.19 5.29 10.00
CA VAL A 292 18.41 4.08 9.21
C VAL A 292 17.77 4.25 7.84
N ILE A 293 18.59 4.33 6.80
CA ILE A 293 18.18 4.50 5.40
C ILE A 293 18.20 3.14 4.72
N VAL A 294 17.05 2.66 4.29
CA VAL A 294 16.84 1.31 3.77
C VAL A 294 16.72 1.32 2.24
N ASP A 295 17.62 0.62 1.56
CA ASP A 295 17.48 0.31 0.14
C ASP A 295 16.50 -0.86 -0.06
N ASN A 296 16.86 -2.04 0.34
CA ASN A 296 16.05 -3.26 0.23
C ASN A 296 15.41 -3.43 -1.17
N GLY A 297 16.22 -3.25 -2.22
CA GLY A 297 15.83 -3.39 -3.63
C GLY A 297 15.28 -2.11 -4.29
N ARG A 298 15.23 -0.97 -3.58
CA ARG A 298 14.76 0.30 -4.17
C ARG A 298 15.68 0.85 -5.24
N SER A 299 16.99 0.66 -5.10
CA SER A 299 17.98 1.03 -6.14
C SER A 299 17.74 0.25 -7.44
N GLU A 300 17.40 -1.03 -7.35
CA GLU A 300 17.07 -1.87 -8.51
C GLU A 300 15.74 -1.39 -9.14
N VAL A 301 14.74 -1.04 -8.33
CA VAL A 301 13.48 -0.47 -8.81
C VAL A 301 13.73 0.87 -9.49
N LEU A 302 14.58 1.73 -8.94
CA LEU A 302 14.94 3.03 -9.50
C LEU A 302 15.60 2.89 -10.88
N ALA A 303 16.45 1.90 -11.06
CA ALA A 303 17.11 1.59 -12.33
C ALA A 303 16.21 0.88 -13.36
N SER A 304 14.99 0.51 -12.99
CA SER A 304 14.07 -0.26 -13.83
C SER A 304 13.00 0.61 -14.49
N GLU A 305 12.25 -0.01 -15.39
CA GLU A 305 11.06 0.58 -16.01
C GLU A 305 9.90 0.83 -15.02
N PHE A 306 10.04 0.43 -13.76
CA PHE A 306 9.07 0.63 -12.67
C PHE A 306 9.41 1.81 -11.75
N ARG A 307 10.44 2.61 -12.06
CA ARG A 307 10.93 3.69 -11.20
C ARG A 307 9.83 4.62 -10.67
N ASP A 308 8.79 4.86 -11.46
CA ASP A 308 7.69 5.77 -11.10
C ASP A 308 6.96 5.36 -9.81
N VAL A 309 7.01 4.07 -9.42
CA VAL A 309 6.41 3.59 -8.17
C VAL A 309 7.06 4.21 -6.94
N LEU A 310 8.34 4.60 -7.02
CA LEU A 310 9.09 5.24 -5.93
C LEU A 310 8.67 6.70 -5.66
N ARG A 311 7.86 7.33 -6.53
CA ARG A 311 7.19 8.60 -6.21
C ARG A 311 6.23 8.46 -5.03
N CYS A 312 5.81 7.25 -4.68
CA CYS A 312 4.73 6.99 -3.72
C CYS A 312 4.99 7.63 -2.35
N ILE A 313 4.05 8.47 -1.90
CA ILE A 313 4.07 9.11 -0.57
C ILE A 313 3.29 8.33 0.50
N ARG A 314 2.83 7.11 0.19
CA ARG A 314 2.11 6.20 1.09
C ARG A 314 0.77 6.74 1.62
N CYS A 315 0.09 7.59 0.88
CA CYS A 315 -1.19 8.20 1.29
C CYS A 315 -2.39 7.25 1.29
N GLY A 316 -2.33 6.08 0.63
CA GLY A 316 -3.43 5.13 0.59
C GLY A 316 -4.60 5.48 -0.33
N ALA A 317 -4.61 6.64 -1.00
CA ALA A 317 -5.72 7.07 -1.87
C ALA A 317 -6.09 6.04 -2.95
N CYS A 318 -5.11 5.36 -3.52
CA CYS A 318 -5.34 4.31 -4.52
C CYS A 318 -6.13 3.11 -3.96
N MET A 319 -5.98 2.77 -2.67
CA MET A 319 -6.77 1.74 -2.00
C MET A 319 -8.19 2.22 -1.75
N ASN A 320 -8.33 3.50 -1.35
CA ASN A 320 -9.63 4.10 -1.02
C ASN A 320 -10.56 4.27 -2.23
N THR A 321 -10.08 4.09 -3.45
CA THR A 321 -10.88 4.15 -4.68
C THR A 321 -10.96 2.82 -5.43
N CYS A 322 -10.18 1.80 -5.01
CA CYS A 322 -10.04 0.55 -5.75
C CYS A 322 -11.25 -0.38 -5.56
N PRO A 323 -11.94 -0.77 -6.65
CA PRO A 323 -13.05 -1.72 -6.54
C PRO A 323 -12.58 -3.11 -6.11
N ALA A 324 -11.43 -3.59 -6.55
CA ALA A 324 -10.89 -4.88 -6.10
C ALA A 324 -10.61 -4.87 -4.59
N TYR A 325 -9.89 -3.84 -4.10
CA TYR A 325 -9.63 -3.70 -2.66
C TYR A 325 -10.91 -3.62 -1.83
N ARG A 326 -11.97 -2.99 -2.36
CA ARG A 326 -13.28 -2.90 -1.70
C ARG A 326 -13.88 -4.27 -1.36
N HIS A 327 -13.62 -5.26 -2.20
CA HIS A 327 -14.21 -6.60 -2.09
C HIS A 327 -13.34 -7.61 -1.35
N ILE A 328 -12.01 -7.49 -1.49
CA ILE A 328 -11.07 -8.48 -0.92
C ILE A 328 -10.24 -7.94 0.25
N GLY A 329 -10.43 -6.69 0.63
CA GLY A 329 -9.67 -6.06 1.72
C GLY A 329 -8.15 -6.10 1.50
N GLY A 330 -7.40 -5.76 2.54
CA GLY A 330 -5.92 -5.83 2.48
C GLY A 330 -5.38 -7.25 2.57
N HIS A 331 -6.00 -8.08 3.39
CA HIS A 331 -5.56 -9.47 3.64
C HIS A 331 -5.64 -10.34 2.39
N GLY A 332 -6.60 -10.08 1.49
CA GLY A 332 -6.68 -10.76 0.20
C GLY A 332 -5.41 -10.63 -0.65
N TYR A 333 -4.65 -9.54 -0.48
CA TYR A 333 -3.37 -9.36 -1.17
C TYR A 333 -2.23 -10.19 -0.55
N GLY A 334 -2.30 -10.54 0.72
CA GLY A 334 -1.26 -11.32 1.41
C GLY A 334 0.10 -10.61 1.45
N SER A 335 0.08 -9.30 1.49
CA SER A 335 1.24 -8.41 1.53
C SER A 335 0.98 -7.25 2.48
N ILE A 336 2.02 -6.78 3.16
CA ILE A 336 1.95 -5.53 3.94
C ILE A 336 1.60 -4.31 3.09
N TYR A 337 1.86 -4.38 1.79
CA TYR A 337 1.45 -3.39 0.80
C TYR A 337 0.26 -3.90 0.00
N PRO A 338 -0.98 -3.64 0.41
CA PRO A 338 -2.16 -4.08 -0.33
C PRO A 338 -2.58 -3.07 -1.40
N GLY A 339 -3.61 -3.41 -2.16
CA GLY A 339 -4.22 -2.54 -3.16
C GLY A 339 -3.36 -2.28 -4.40
N PRO A 340 -3.69 -1.25 -5.19
CA PRO A 340 -3.00 -0.98 -6.45
C PRO A 340 -1.51 -0.72 -6.31
N ILE A 341 -1.08 0.04 -5.27
CA ILE A 341 0.34 0.26 -5.01
C ILE A 341 1.06 -1.04 -4.65
N GLY A 342 0.40 -1.92 -3.88
CA GLY A 342 0.93 -3.23 -3.51
C GLY A 342 1.05 -4.16 -4.70
N ALA A 343 0.08 -4.12 -5.62
CA ALA A 343 0.15 -4.90 -6.86
C ALA A 343 1.36 -4.54 -7.75
N VAL A 344 1.93 -3.33 -7.56
CA VAL A 344 3.16 -2.92 -8.24
C VAL A 344 4.40 -3.18 -7.38
N ILE A 345 4.43 -2.72 -6.13
CA ILE A 345 5.66 -2.71 -5.33
C ILE A 345 6.00 -4.08 -4.74
N SER A 346 4.99 -4.90 -4.39
CA SER A 346 5.25 -6.20 -3.75
C SER A 346 6.00 -7.19 -4.66
N PRO A 347 5.67 -7.33 -5.97
CA PRO A 347 6.47 -8.15 -6.88
C PRO A 347 7.90 -7.64 -7.08
N LEU A 348 8.14 -6.33 -6.94
CA LEU A 348 9.47 -5.74 -7.09
C LEU A 348 10.35 -6.01 -5.88
N LEU A 349 9.82 -5.84 -4.67
CA LEU A 349 10.59 -6.00 -3.42
C LEU A 349 10.63 -7.47 -2.94
N GLY A 350 9.57 -8.24 -3.17
CA GLY A 350 9.44 -9.62 -2.68
C GLY A 350 9.50 -10.71 -3.74
N GLY A 351 9.59 -10.32 -5.01
CA GLY A 351 9.71 -11.23 -6.14
C GLY A 351 8.40 -11.84 -6.64
N TYR A 352 8.41 -12.27 -7.89
CA TYR A 352 7.24 -12.89 -8.54
C TYR A 352 6.88 -14.26 -7.97
N LYS A 353 7.80 -14.96 -7.31
CA LYS A 353 7.52 -16.27 -6.70
C LYS A 353 6.33 -16.19 -5.73
N ASP A 354 6.30 -15.15 -4.90
CA ASP A 354 5.29 -14.96 -3.87
C ASP A 354 4.14 -14.04 -4.29
N PHE A 355 4.37 -13.13 -5.25
CA PHE A 355 3.46 -12.04 -5.57
C PHE A 355 3.00 -11.97 -7.03
N LYS A 356 3.20 -13.03 -7.82
CA LYS A 356 2.81 -13.09 -9.25
C LYS A 356 1.31 -12.87 -9.49
N ASP A 357 0.46 -13.16 -8.50
CA ASP A 357 -0.98 -13.07 -8.64
C ASP A 357 -1.50 -11.63 -8.41
N LEU A 358 -0.75 -10.78 -7.69
CA LEU A 358 -1.20 -9.44 -7.33
C LEU A 358 -1.46 -8.51 -8.54
N PRO A 359 -0.67 -8.51 -9.61
CA PRO A 359 -0.99 -7.74 -10.80
C PRO A 359 -2.32 -8.15 -11.48
N TYR A 360 -2.82 -9.36 -11.20
CA TYR A 360 -4.12 -9.82 -11.70
C TYR A 360 -5.30 -9.45 -10.78
N ALA A 361 -5.05 -9.02 -9.55
CA ALA A 361 -6.07 -8.43 -8.66
C ALA A 361 -6.43 -6.99 -9.09
N CYS A 362 -6.58 -6.78 -10.40
CA CYS A 362 -6.83 -5.45 -10.97
C CYS A 362 -7.65 -5.55 -12.25
N SER A 363 -8.74 -4.77 -12.31
CA SER A 363 -9.60 -4.63 -13.49
C SER A 363 -9.10 -3.59 -14.52
N LEU A 364 -7.98 -2.93 -14.27
CA LEU A 364 -7.40 -1.85 -15.10
C LEU A 364 -8.35 -0.66 -15.31
N CYS A 365 -9.22 -0.37 -14.35
CA CYS A 365 -10.21 0.71 -14.41
C CYS A 365 -9.62 2.13 -14.29
N THR A 366 -8.31 2.29 -14.05
CA THR A 366 -7.55 3.55 -13.92
C THR A 366 -7.94 4.45 -12.75
N ALA A 367 -8.92 4.11 -11.92
CA ALA A 367 -9.36 4.95 -10.79
C ALA A 367 -8.20 5.32 -9.85
N CYS A 368 -7.25 4.41 -9.63
CA CYS A 368 -6.06 4.66 -8.82
C CYS A 368 -5.09 5.68 -9.42
N ASP A 369 -5.00 5.78 -10.75
CA ASP A 369 -4.17 6.76 -11.46
C ASP A 369 -4.76 8.17 -11.28
N ASN A 370 -6.11 8.26 -11.37
CA ASN A 370 -6.83 9.52 -11.28
C ASN A 370 -6.73 10.16 -9.88
N VAL A 371 -6.66 9.35 -8.83
CA VAL A 371 -6.59 9.87 -7.45
C VAL A 371 -5.17 10.03 -6.93
N CYS A 372 -4.15 9.51 -7.62
CA CYS A 372 -2.77 9.55 -7.14
C CYS A 372 -2.23 10.98 -7.06
N PRO A 373 -1.86 11.49 -5.86
CA PRO A 373 -1.42 12.87 -5.68
C PRO A 373 -0.03 13.16 -6.28
N VAL A 374 0.72 12.11 -6.64
CA VAL A 374 2.06 12.19 -7.25
C VAL A 374 2.12 11.51 -8.62
N ARG A 375 0.97 11.39 -9.28
CA ARG A 375 0.82 10.92 -10.67
C ARG A 375 1.57 9.61 -10.99
N ILE A 376 1.49 8.62 -10.13
CA ILE A 376 1.99 7.28 -10.46
C ILE A 376 1.01 6.62 -11.42
N PRO A 377 1.46 6.17 -12.60
CA PRO A 377 0.60 5.48 -13.57
C PRO A 377 0.41 4.00 -13.18
N LEU A 378 -0.27 3.75 -12.05
CA LEU A 378 -0.38 2.43 -11.42
C LEU A 378 -0.96 1.37 -12.36
N SER A 379 -2.00 1.71 -13.13
CA SER A 379 -2.62 0.80 -14.10
C SER A 379 -1.64 0.36 -15.19
N LYS A 380 -0.82 1.29 -15.68
CA LYS A 380 0.23 1.01 -16.67
C LYS A 380 1.33 0.13 -16.08
N LEU A 381 1.76 0.40 -14.83
CA LEU A 381 2.77 -0.40 -14.15
C LEU A 381 2.26 -1.82 -13.85
N ILE A 382 1.00 -1.98 -13.46
CA ILE A 382 0.36 -3.29 -13.28
C ILE A 382 0.34 -4.08 -14.60
N LEU A 383 -0.05 -3.43 -15.69
CA LEU A 383 -0.04 -4.06 -17.02
C LEU A 383 1.39 -4.46 -17.45
N ARG A 384 2.37 -3.61 -17.11
CA ARG A 384 3.80 -3.89 -17.36
C ARG A 384 4.28 -5.14 -16.61
N HIS A 385 3.87 -5.34 -15.37
CA HIS A 385 4.13 -6.60 -14.65
C HIS A 385 3.58 -7.83 -15.38
N ARG A 386 2.32 -7.74 -15.88
CA ARG A 386 1.73 -8.86 -16.65
C ARG A 386 2.56 -9.17 -17.91
N ARG A 387 3.06 -8.13 -18.60
CA ARG A 387 3.97 -8.29 -19.74
C ARG A 387 5.28 -8.97 -19.35
N VAL A 388 5.97 -8.45 -18.33
CA VAL A 388 7.25 -9.01 -17.85
C VAL A 388 7.09 -10.47 -17.42
N MET A 389 5.99 -10.81 -16.74
CA MET A 389 5.72 -12.20 -16.35
C MET A 389 5.49 -13.11 -17.56
N ALA A 390 4.81 -12.63 -18.60
CA ALA A 390 4.63 -13.40 -19.84
C ALA A 390 5.95 -13.61 -20.56
N GLU A 391 6.80 -12.57 -20.68
CA GLU A 391 8.12 -12.61 -21.28
C GLU A 391 9.07 -13.57 -20.53
N LYS A 392 9.03 -13.55 -19.20
CA LYS A 392 9.83 -14.46 -18.34
C LYS A 392 9.24 -15.87 -18.21
N GLY A 393 8.13 -16.16 -18.86
CA GLY A 393 7.49 -17.49 -18.79
C GLY A 393 6.94 -17.89 -17.43
N ILE A 394 6.61 -16.89 -16.57
CA ILE A 394 6.07 -17.11 -15.21
C ILE A 394 4.59 -17.51 -15.26
N THR A 395 3.86 -17.11 -16.30
CA THR A 395 2.44 -17.47 -16.52
C THR A 395 2.29 -18.95 -16.90
N ALA A 396 1.11 -19.53 -16.63
CA ALA A 396 0.86 -20.93 -16.93
C ALA A 396 1.06 -21.26 -18.43
N LYS A 397 1.77 -22.32 -18.75
CA LYS A 397 2.06 -22.73 -20.15
C LYS A 397 0.80 -22.90 -21.00
N ALA A 398 -0.29 -23.37 -20.39
CA ALA A 398 -1.59 -23.54 -21.06
C ALA A 398 -2.18 -22.18 -21.47
N GLU A 399 -2.13 -21.19 -20.58
CA GLU A 399 -2.57 -19.82 -20.83
C GLU A 399 -1.74 -19.16 -21.95
N GLN A 400 -0.41 -19.29 -21.90
CA GLN A 400 0.47 -18.78 -22.96
C GLN A 400 0.13 -19.39 -24.34
N ARG A 401 -0.13 -20.70 -24.38
CA ARG A 401 -0.53 -21.37 -25.63
C ARG A 401 -1.87 -20.86 -26.14
N ALA A 402 -2.87 -20.73 -25.25
CA ALA A 402 -4.19 -20.23 -25.60
C ALA A 402 -4.13 -18.80 -26.16
N ILE A 403 -3.36 -17.91 -25.50
CA ILE A 403 -3.15 -16.52 -25.99
C ILE A 403 -2.43 -16.51 -27.34
N LYS A 404 -1.40 -17.33 -27.53
CA LYS A 404 -0.70 -17.43 -28.84
C LYS A 404 -1.62 -17.93 -29.94
N MET A 405 -2.45 -18.93 -29.66
CA MET A 405 -3.45 -19.43 -30.62
C MET A 405 -4.49 -18.36 -30.97
N PHE A 406 -4.98 -17.65 -29.95
CA PHE A 406 -5.91 -16.54 -30.14
C PHE A 406 -5.28 -15.40 -30.96
N ALA A 407 -4.04 -14.99 -30.66
CA ALA A 407 -3.31 -13.98 -31.43
C ALA A 407 -3.11 -14.42 -32.88
N TYR A 408 -2.74 -15.68 -33.11
CA TYR A 408 -2.59 -16.24 -34.47
C TYR A 408 -3.92 -16.22 -35.24
N ALA A 409 -5.01 -16.65 -34.62
CA ALA A 409 -6.34 -16.62 -35.25
C ALA A 409 -6.77 -15.18 -35.61
N ASN A 410 -6.51 -14.21 -34.72
CA ASN A 410 -6.82 -12.79 -34.96
C ASN A 410 -5.98 -12.15 -36.07
N SER A 411 -4.74 -12.60 -36.25
CA SER A 411 -3.87 -12.11 -37.33
C SER A 411 -4.21 -12.66 -38.74
N HIS A 412 -5.14 -13.65 -38.78
CA HIS A 412 -5.58 -14.27 -40.04
C HIS A 412 -7.08 -14.06 -40.28
N PRO A 413 -7.49 -13.06 -41.09
CA PRO A 413 -8.90 -12.69 -41.27
C PRO A 413 -9.83 -13.85 -41.67
N GLY A 414 -9.33 -14.82 -42.45
CA GLY A 414 -10.08 -16.02 -42.83
C GLY A 414 -10.39 -16.93 -41.67
N LEU A 415 -9.38 -17.24 -40.86
CA LEU A 415 -9.54 -18.06 -39.65
C LEU A 415 -10.44 -17.37 -38.63
N TRP A 416 -10.28 -16.06 -38.44
CA TRP A 416 -11.13 -15.27 -37.56
C TRP A 416 -12.60 -15.32 -37.97
N LYS A 417 -12.88 -15.16 -39.28
CA LYS A 417 -14.25 -15.24 -39.84
C LYS A 417 -14.88 -16.61 -39.58
N VAL A 418 -14.16 -17.70 -39.85
CA VAL A 418 -14.64 -19.07 -39.63
C VAL A 418 -14.84 -19.33 -38.12
N GLY A 419 -13.88 -18.90 -37.29
CA GLY A 419 -13.98 -19.04 -35.84
C GLY A 419 -15.17 -18.29 -35.24
N MET A 420 -15.44 -17.08 -35.70
CA MET A 420 -16.60 -16.28 -35.26
C MET A 420 -17.93 -16.91 -35.70
N MET A 421 -18.01 -17.44 -36.92
CA MET A 421 -19.22 -18.15 -37.40
C MET A 421 -19.46 -19.42 -36.61
N ALA A 422 -18.44 -20.24 -36.43
CA ALA A 422 -18.53 -21.49 -35.64
C ALA A 422 -18.85 -21.18 -34.17
N GLY A 423 -18.23 -20.13 -33.60
CA GLY A 423 -18.49 -19.70 -32.23
C GLY A 423 -19.91 -19.18 -32.01
N ALA A 424 -20.46 -18.42 -32.96
CA ALA A 424 -21.83 -17.95 -32.88
C ALA A 424 -22.86 -19.13 -32.96
N HIS A 425 -22.62 -20.06 -33.85
CA HIS A 425 -23.46 -21.28 -33.91
C HIS A 425 -23.35 -22.15 -32.64
N ALA A 426 -22.14 -22.35 -32.14
CA ALA A 426 -21.95 -23.07 -30.89
C ALA A 426 -22.61 -22.34 -29.71
N ALA A 427 -22.47 -21.00 -29.63
CA ALA A 427 -23.09 -20.19 -28.61
C ALA A 427 -24.63 -20.32 -28.62
N SER A 428 -25.27 -20.29 -29.79
CA SER A 428 -26.73 -20.45 -29.90
C SER A 428 -27.23 -21.80 -29.41
N TRP A 429 -26.39 -22.83 -29.42
CA TRP A 429 -26.76 -24.19 -28.92
C TRP A 429 -26.53 -24.31 -27.41
N PHE A 430 -25.55 -23.59 -26.86
CA PHE A 430 -25.15 -23.72 -25.46
C PHE A 430 -25.61 -22.57 -24.54
N ILE A 431 -26.09 -21.48 -25.11
CA ILE A 431 -26.60 -20.35 -24.35
C ILE A 431 -28.10 -20.22 -24.60
N ASN A 432 -28.88 -20.46 -23.58
CA ASN A 432 -30.33 -20.34 -23.62
C ASN A 432 -30.79 -19.46 -22.46
N GLY A 433 -31.49 -18.36 -22.71
CA GLY A 433 -31.89 -17.39 -21.69
C GLY A 433 -30.72 -16.82 -20.89
N GLY A 434 -29.58 -16.54 -21.55
CA GLY A 434 -28.37 -16.01 -20.90
C GLY A 434 -27.58 -17.02 -20.04
N LYS A 435 -28.00 -18.27 -19.98
CA LYS A 435 -27.39 -19.35 -19.17
C LYS A 435 -26.77 -20.42 -20.04
N THR A 436 -25.73 -21.07 -19.54
CA THR A 436 -25.11 -22.23 -20.18
C THR A 436 -25.05 -23.42 -19.24
N PRO A 437 -25.30 -24.68 -19.73
CA PRO A 437 -25.10 -25.86 -18.93
C PRO A 437 -23.64 -26.22 -18.65
N LEU A 438 -22.68 -25.48 -19.29
CA LEU A 438 -21.26 -25.72 -19.13
C LEU A 438 -20.77 -25.16 -17.78
N LYS A 439 -20.65 -26.02 -16.78
CA LYS A 439 -20.18 -25.67 -15.42
C LYS A 439 -18.76 -26.18 -15.20
N PHE A 440 -17.78 -25.64 -15.91
CA PHE A 440 -16.37 -25.99 -15.68
C PHE A 440 -15.44 -24.79 -15.84
N GLY A 441 -14.44 -24.74 -14.97
CA GLY A 441 -13.36 -23.73 -15.00
C GLY A 441 -13.86 -22.30 -15.01
N ALA A 442 -13.22 -21.45 -15.76
CA ALA A 442 -13.50 -20.00 -15.84
C ALA A 442 -14.93 -19.65 -16.29
N ILE A 443 -15.59 -20.53 -17.04
CA ILE A 443 -16.99 -20.34 -17.46
C ILE A 443 -17.91 -20.45 -16.26
N SER A 444 -17.70 -21.46 -15.40
CA SER A 444 -18.47 -21.62 -14.16
C SER A 444 -18.33 -20.40 -13.26
N ASP A 445 -17.08 -19.96 -13.02
CA ASP A 445 -16.78 -18.80 -12.17
C ASP A 445 -17.42 -17.51 -12.73
N TRP A 446 -17.46 -17.37 -14.06
CA TRP A 446 -18.12 -16.24 -14.72
C TRP A 446 -19.64 -16.24 -14.53
N MET A 447 -20.25 -17.43 -14.64
CA MET A 447 -21.71 -17.60 -14.57
C MET A 447 -22.28 -17.52 -13.15
N GLU A 448 -21.45 -17.54 -12.12
CA GLU A 448 -21.90 -17.30 -10.73
C GLU A 448 -22.45 -15.89 -10.51
N ALA A 449 -21.97 -14.90 -11.25
CA ALA A 449 -22.29 -13.50 -11.05
C ALA A 449 -22.79 -12.77 -12.31
N ARG A 450 -22.85 -13.46 -13.47
CA ARG A 450 -23.17 -12.84 -14.76
C ARG A 450 -23.88 -13.82 -15.67
N ASP A 451 -24.80 -13.31 -16.48
CA ASP A 451 -25.38 -14.04 -17.60
C ASP A 451 -24.57 -13.79 -18.87
N LEU A 452 -24.52 -14.75 -19.76
CA LEU A 452 -23.93 -14.59 -21.09
C LEU A 452 -24.94 -13.88 -22.00
N PRO A 453 -24.51 -12.93 -22.85
CA PRO A 453 -25.40 -12.34 -23.82
C PRO A 453 -25.86 -13.40 -24.80
N GLU A 454 -27.15 -13.37 -25.15
CA GLU A 454 -27.69 -14.21 -26.22
C GLU A 454 -27.05 -13.84 -27.56
N ALA A 455 -26.71 -14.86 -28.34
CA ALA A 455 -26.14 -14.62 -29.65
C ALA A 455 -27.27 -14.27 -30.61
N ASP A 456 -27.31 -13.03 -31.09
CA ASP A 456 -28.11 -12.68 -32.26
C ASP A 456 -27.61 -13.48 -33.47
N GLY A 457 -28.52 -14.11 -34.19
CA GLY A 457 -28.17 -15.00 -35.32
C GLY A 457 -27.46 -14.28 -36.47
N GLU A 458 -27.35 -12.96 -36.44
CA GLU A 458 -26.69 -12.14 -37.45
C GLU A 458 -25.38 -11.51 -36.91
N SER A 459 -24.28 -11.74 -37.66
CA SER A 459 -23.02 -11.05 -37.33
C SER A 459 -23.07 -9.56 -37.64
N PHE A 460 -22.41 -8.71 -36.84
CA PHE A 460 -22.28 -7.27 -37.10
C PHE A 460 -21.77 -7.00 -38.56
N ARG A 461 -20.85 -7.78 -39.09
CA ARG A 461 -20.34 -7.62 -40.44
C ARG A 461 -21.42 -7.89 -41.52
N SER A 462 -22.31 -8.82 -41.26
CA SER A 462 -23.42 -9.13 -42.16
C SER A 462 -24.45 -7.99 -42.11
N TRP A 463 -24.84 -7.60 -40.90
CA TRP A 463 -25.73 -6.48 -40.66
C TRP A 463 -25.18 -5.17 -41.30
N PHE A 464 -23.90 -4.84 -41.05
CA PHE A 464 -23.27 -3.63 -41.58
C PHE A 464 -23.27 -3.59 -43.11
N LYS A 465 -22.96 -4.73 -43.78
CA LYS A 465 -23.04 -4.81 -45.26
C LYS A 465 -24.45 -4.57 -45.79
N LYS A 466 -25.46 -5.14 -45.12
CA LYS A 466 -26.87 -4.90 -45.52
C LYS A 466 -27.26 -3.44 -45.34
N HIS A 467 -26.85 -2.83 -44.24
CA HIS A 467 -27.12 -1.43 -43.92
C HIS A 467 -26.45 -0.47 -44.93
N GLN A 468 -25.17 -0.66 -45.22
CA GLN A 468 -24.48 0.09 -46.26
C GLN A 468 -25.13 -0.07 -47.66
N ALA A 469 -25.62 -1.27 -47.97
CA ALA A 469 -26.29 -1.50 -49.25
C ALA A 469 -27.66 -0.83 -49.31
N GLN A 470 -28.35 -0.69 -48.17
CA GLN A 470 -29.63 0.06 -48.06
C GLN A 470 -29.40 1.56 -48.15
N GLU A 471 -28.39 2.10 -47.46
CA GLU A 471 -28.05 3.53 -47.56
C GLU A 471 -27.68 3.96 -48.99
N LYS A 472 -26.92 3.10 -49.68
CA LYS A 472 -26.58 3.37 -51.11
C LYS A 472 -27.77 3.24 -52.09
N LYS A 473 -28.88 2.64 -51.68
CA LYS A 473 -30.11 2.56 -52.49
C LYS A 473 -31.06 3.73 -52.23
N ASN A 474 -30.95 4.36 -51.06
CA ASN A 474 -31.83 5.43 -50.60
C ASN A 474 -31.22 6.83 -50.76
N GLY A 475 -29.97 6.96 -51.17
CA GLY A 475 -29.28 8.19 -51.58
C GLY A 475 -28.92 8.17 -53.06
#